data_b5ba1153fbae7efe7013379b47cea0e5
#
_entry.id   b5ba1153fbae7efe7013379b47cea0e5
#
_cell.length_a   1.000
_cell.length_b   1.000
_cell.length_c   1.000
_cell.angle_alpha   90.00
_cell.angle_beta   90.00
_cell.angle_gamma   90.00
#
_symmetry.space_group_name_H-M   'P 1'
#
loop_
_entity.id
_entity.type
_entity.pdbx_description
1 polymer ?
#
loop_
_entity_poly.entity_id
_entity_poly.type
_entity_poly.pdbx_seq_one_letter_code
_entity_poly.pdbx_strand_id
1 'polypeptide(L)'
;MSTTKRSTKLAALVVGLSLIAAACGDDEESTTTTAAPTETTAAPTETTAAPETTAAPETTAAPAEEPAMRITIDLSPDAVWEDGSPVTVADFQCTLDAAMNTPGSISTTGYDKIISISAGSSDQQVVVDFNAVYAPYKGLFGGLIKAAAVEDCMDISTDFADFNGTSNNEWLMDSWSPSQLVYVPNPNYWGEAPKVERIVMVPFADGDTQNAALLAGEVDFIYPQFYAGISDALADPNVTSQVEFGGDYEGFYFQSDPERGGPFSDPIFREAFVKSIDRDAVFEQIYIPLSEGKGKLLNCGPIVPGPYCNDAWAEGQFDPEGAAALLEENGWAKNADGFWAKDGGEAPTVRWIINTGNVRRENTQAFLIPLLQAAGFNVVADNCDAACYFQQRLPALDYDMAMYISTAPPDPSYLVPGFTCAQIPNEANNQQGQNSTGWCNEEASALLEESDITVDQEARATLIKDALTLMAADRVMLPLFQFPKAGFWRTDKLAGPVGDELNNYNAFNNFSEWEDVDGDGQIIIGAEQWPECLNPITECANSSWMVWTTSFPISTGVWETTNAGTYEITNMVTGEPTVEVF
;
A
#
# COMPACT_ATOMS: atom_id res chain seq x y z
N MET A 1 4.28 -24.36 64.83
CA MET A 1 3.18 -23.62 65.46
C MET A 1 2.49 -22.90 64.34
N SER A 2 1.49 -23.45 63.94
CA SER A 2 0.02 -23.25 63.97
C SER A 2 -0.40 -22.37 62.76
N THR A 3 -0.77 -23.01 61.69
CA THR A 3 -2.11 -23.24 61.05
C THR A 3 -3.07 -22.04 61.08
N THR A 4 -3.50 -21.58 59.94
CA THR A 4 -4.94 -21.62 59.61
C THR A 4 -5.17 -21.41 58.10
N LYS A 5 -5.74 -22.42 57.47
CA LYS A 5 -6.42 -22.40 56.15
C LYS A 5 -7.72 -21.62 56.27
N ARG A 6 -8.05 -20.84 55.29
CA ARG A 6 -9.46 -20.56 54.95
C ARG A 6 -9.66 -20.61 53.43
N SER A 7 -10.32 -21.63 53.02
CA SER A 7 -11.00 -21.82 51.75
C SER A 7 -12.27 -20.98 51.70
N THR A 8 -12.54 -20.29 50.58
CA THR A 8 -13.90 -19.86 50.26
C THR A 8 -14.22 -20.19 48.80
N LYS A 9 -15.37 -20.74 48.65
CA LYS A 9 -15.93 -21.50 47.53
C LYS A 9 -16.31 -20.63 46.33
N LEU A 10 -16.25 -21.28 45.15
CA LEU A 10 -16.96 -20.94 43.93
C LEU A 10 -18.43 -20.58 44.17
N ALA A 11 -18.92 -19.59 43.45
CA ALA A 11 -20.30 -19.51 43.03
C ALA A 11 -20.35 -19.18 41.56
N ALA A 12 -20.70 -20.19 40.79
CA ALA A 12 -21.10 -20.05 39.38
C ALA A 12 -22.50 -19.42 39.37
N LEU A 13 -22.67 -18.41 38.51
CA LEU A 13 -24.00 -17.92 38.18
C LEU A 13 -24.19 -18.05 36.66
N VAL A 14 -24.98 -19.03 36.28
CA VAL A 14 -25.62 -19.23 34.96
C VAL A 14 -26.87 -18.37 34.98
N VAL A 15 -27.01 -17.49 33.98
CA VAL A 15 -28.29 -16.84 33.58
C VAL A 15 -28.30 -16.86 32.06
N GLY A 16 -29.05 -17.59 31.50
CA GLY A 16 -30.29 -17.91 30.95
C GLY A 16 -30.70 -16.98 29.81
N LEU A 17 -30.74 -17.59 28.56
CA LEU A 17 -31.43 -17.04 27.39
C LEU A 17 -32.85 -16.60 27.77
N SER A 18 -33.26 -15.45 27.22
CA SER A 18 -34.70 -15.15 26.99
C SER A 18 -34.88 -14.48 25.66
N LEU A 19 -35.33 -15.26 24.69
CA LEU A 19 -36.05 -14.79 23.49
C LEU A 19 -37.35 -14.13 23.92
N ILE A 20 -37.65 -12.94 23.43
CA ILE A 20 -39.02 -12.41 23.33
C ILE A 20 -39.24 -11.93 21.89
N ALA A 21 -40.03 -12.69 21.18
CA ALA A 21 -40.78 -12.27 20.01
C ALA A 21 -42.14 -11.70 20.48
N ALA A 22 -42.51 -10.53 19.98
CA ALA A 22 -43.90 -10.00 19.92
C ALA A 22 -43.91 -9.02 18.75
N ALA A 23 -44.54 -9.29 17.85
CA ALA A 23 -45.76 -9.39 17.06
C ALA A 23 -46.83 -8.32 17.41
N CYS A 24 -47.28 -7.65 16.33
CA CYS A 24 -48.61 -7.10 16.03
C CYS A 24 -49.15 -5.87 16.75
N GLY A 25 -49.71 -5.03 15.92
CA GLY A 25 -50.66 -3.98 16.20
C GLY A 25 -50.76 -3.04 14.99
N ASP A 26 -51.57 -3.41 14.09
CA ASP A 26 -52.72 -2.89 13.32
C ASP A 26 -53.17 -1.49 13.70
N ASP A 27 -53.44 -0.73 12.65
CA ASP A 27 -54.76 -0.14 12.30
C ASP A 27 -54.63 0.64 10.98
N GLU A 28 -55.24 0.13 9.92
CA GLU A 28 -56.46 0.56 9.19
C GLU A 28 -56.50 2.05 8.80
N GLU A 29 -56.74 2.38 7.56
CA GLU A 29 -57.95 2.30 6.70
C GLU A 29 -57.56 2.55 5.22
N SER A 30 -57.91 1.61 4.35
CA SER A 30 -59.13 1.59 3.51
C SER A 30 -59.20 2.72 2.47
N THR A 31 -59.34 2.54 1.25
CA THR A 31 -60.25 1.91 0.24
C THR A 31 -59.80 2.42 -1.13
N THR A 32 -59.94 1.88 -2.25
CA THR A 32 -60.93 1.05 -2.95
C THR A 32 -60.38 0.66 -4.34
N THR A 33 -60.65 -0.54 -4.69
CA THR A 33 -60.57 -1.16 -6.02
C THR A 33 -61.57 -0.52 -6.99
N THR A 34 -61.17 -0.30 -8.25
CA THR A 34 -62.15 -0.43 -9.37
C THR A 34 -61.45 -0.95 -10.63
N ALA A 35 -62.03 -2.00 -11.15
CA ALA A 35 -61.65 -2.76 -12.31
C ALA A 35 -61.95 -2.05 -13.63
N ALA A 36 -61.31 -2.52 -14.69
CA ALA A 36 -61.47 -2.19 -16.11
C ALA A 36 -62.88 -2.31 -16.65
N PRO A 37 -63.14 -1.70 -17.79
CA PRO A 37 -63.54 -2.57 -18.89
C PRO A 37 -62.80 -2.33 -20.21
N THR A 38 -62.62 -3.43 -20.89
CA THR A 38 -62.21 -3.62 -22.26
C THR A 38 -63.30 -3.05 -23.21
N GLU A 39 -62.90 -2.26 -24.19
CA GLU A 39 -63.66 -2.13 -25.43
C GLU A 39 -62.73 -2.14 -26.64
N THR A 40 -62.98 -3.11 -27.48
CA THR A 40 -62.44 -3.38 -28.80
C THR A 40 -63.16 -2.50 -29.82
N THR A 41 -62.42 -1.71 -30.61
CA THR A 41 -63.04 -1.21 -31.87
C THR A 41 -61.98 -1.29 -32.99
N ALA A 42 -62.43 -1.85 -34.09
CA ALA A 42 -61.70 -2.23 -35.27
C ALA A 42 -61.21 -1.03 -36.11
N ALA A 43 -60.16 -1.29 -36.86
CA ALA A 43 -59.46 -0.44 -37.82
C ALA A 43 -60.36 0.09 -38.96
N PRO A 44 -59.89 1.14 -39.64
CA PRO A 44 -59.79 1.04 -41.08
C PRO A 44 -58.39 1.23 -41.62
N THR A 45 -58.05 0.42 -42.57
CA THR A 45 -56.89 0.39 -43.41
C THR A 45 -56.83 1.60 -44.33
N GLU A 46 -55.86 2.43 -44.23
CA GLU A 46 -55.39 3.28 -45.33
C GLU A 46 -53.95 3.09 -45.60
N THR A 47 -53.66 2.62 -46.79
CA THR A 47 -52.33 2.42 -47.35
C THR A 47 -51.79 3.76 -47.81
N THR A 48 -50.80 4.32 -47.11
CA THR A 48 -50.02 5.43 -47.61
C THR A 48 -48.58 4.98 -47.82
N ALA A 49 -48.05 5.24 -48.99
CA ALA A 49 -46.73 4.85 -49.45
C ALA A 49 -45.62 5.38 -48.53
N ALA A 50 -44.61 4.53 -48.32
CA ALA A 50 -43.41 4.84 -47.57
C ALA A 50 -42.64 6.02 -48.20
N PRO A 51 -42.16 7.01 -47.39
CA PRO A 51 -41.17 7.94 -47.86
C PRO A 51 -39.79 7.24 -47.93
N GLU A 52 -39.05 7.58 -48.96
CA GLU A 52 -37.67 7.15 -49.19
C GLU A 52 -36.79 7.41 -47.96
N THR A 53 -36.11 6.35 -47.52
CA THR A 53 -35.10 6.41 -46.46
C THR A 53 -33.96 7.30 -46.91
N THR A 54 -33.91 8.53 -46.42
CA THR A 54 -32.69 9.33 -46.43
C THR A 54 -31.66 8.59 -45.60
N ALA A 55 -30.52 8.26 -46.21
CA ALA A 55 -29.39 7.69 -45.52
C ALA A 55 -29.01 8.57 -44.30
N ALA A 56 -28.84 7.92 -43.13
CA ALA A 56 -28.31 8.57 -41.94
C ALA A 56 -26.98 9.24 -42.29
N PRO A 57 -26.69 10.45 -41.77
CA PRO A 57 -25.37 11.02 -41.96
C PRO A 57 -24.33 10.05 -41.38
N GLU A 58 -23.33 9.73 -42.16
CA GLU A 58 -22.13 9.05 -41.69
C GLU A 58 -21.61 9.87 -40.50
N THR A 59 -21.64 9.26 -39.33
CA THR A 59 -20.95 9.79 -38.14
C THR A 59 -19.48 9.72 -38.50
N THR A 60 -18.90 10.85 -38.89
CA THR A 60 -17.45 10.99 -38.93
C THR A 60 -16.95 10.67 -37.53
N ALA A 61 -16.23 9.54 -37.40
CA ALA A 61 -15.48 9.25 -36.18
C ALA A 61 -14.63 10.48 -35.84
N ALA A 62 -14.61 10.88 -34.59
CA ALA A 62 -13.70 11.90 -34.11
C ALA A 62 -12.27 11.53 -34.56
N PRO A 63 -11.42 12.48 -34.93
CA PRO A 63 -10.03 12.16 -35.24
C PRO A 63 -9.45 11.35 -34.08
N ALA A 64 -8.78 10.24 -34.39
CA ALA A 64 -8.05 9.51 -33.37
C ALA A 64 -7.06 10.46 -32.70
N GLU A 65 -7.05 10.50 -31.39
CA GLU A 65 -6.12 11.31 -30.62
C GLU A 65 -4.70 10.82 -30.93
N GLU A 66 -3.79 11.73 -31.32
CA GLU A 66 -2.41 11.35 -31.57
C GLU A 66 -1.74 11.06 -30.22
N PRO A 67 -1.02 9.93 -30.09
CA PRO A 67 -0.39 9.58 -28.83
C PRO A 67 0.76 10.55 -28.50
N ALA A 68 0.89 10.91 -27.22
CA ALA A 68 2.05 11.62 -26.70
C ALA A 68 3.21 10.69 -26.35
N MET A 69 2.90 9.42 -26.00
CA MET A 69 3.87 8.37 -25.71
C MET A 69 3.32 7.03 -26.20
N ARG A 70 4.22 6.16 -26.65
CA ARG A 70 3.91 4.78 -27.06
C ARG A 70 4.87 3.80 -26.43
N ILE A 71 4.34 2.68 -25.94
CA ILE A 71 5.14 1.54 -25.49
C ILE A 71 4.84 0.37 -26.43
N THR A 72 5.89 -0.27 -26.96
CA THR A 72 5.77 -1.50 -27.74
C THR A 72 6.41 -2.65 -26.96
N ILE A 73 5.64 -3.69 -26.68
CA ILE A 73 6.01 -4.84 -25.86
C ILE A 73 5.98 -6.08 -26.75
N ASP A 74 7.09 -6.81 -26.83
CA ASP A 74 7.19 -8.09 -27.54
C ASP A 74 7.07 -9.24 -26.54
N LEU A 75 5.92 -9.93 -26.53
CA LEU A 75 5.67 -11.06 -25.67
C LEU A 75 6.51 -12.28 -26.09
N SER A 76 6.90 -13.09 -25.12
CA SER A 76 7.53 -14.39 -25.38
C SER A 76 6.52 -15.32 -26.07
N PRO A 77 6.91 -16.02 -27.14
CA PRO A 77 6.04 -17.01 -27.77
C PRO A 77 5.71 -18.19 -26.85
N ASP A 78 6.48 -18.37 -25.78
CA ASP A 78 6.29 -19.42 -24.79
C ASP A 78 5.37 -18.98 -23.64
N ALA A 79 5.05 -17.67 -23.52
CA ALA A 79 4.19 -17.13 -22.47
C ALA A 79 2.75 -17.61 -22.65
N VAL A 80 2.29 -18.46 -21.74
CA VAL A 80 0.96 -19.11 -21.80
C VAL A 80 0.27 -19.04 -20.43
N TRP A 81 -1.02 -19.16 -20.44
CA TRP A 81 -1.85 -19.37 -19.27
C TRP A 81 -1.81 -20.84 -18.79
N GLU A 82 -2.38 -21.10 -17.62
CA GLU A 82 -2.47 -22.43 -16.99
C GLU A 82 -3.10 -23.51 -17.89
N ASP A 83 -3.92 -23.14 -18.85
CA ASP A 83 -4.54 -24.06 -19.81
C ASP A 83 -3.75 -24.23 -21.12
N GLY A 84 -2.59 -23.57 -21.23
CA GLY A 84 -1.74 -23.56 -22.41
C GLY A 84 -2.18 -22.58 -23.50
N SER A 85 -3.21 -21.77 -23.27
CA SER A 85 -3.56 -20.68 -24.18
C SER A 85 -2.53 -19.55 -24.12
N PRO A 86 -2.19 -18.88 -25.24
CA PRO A 86 -1.17 -17.83 -25.23
C PRO A 86 -1.63 -16.58 -24.49
N VAL A 87 -0.70 -15.88 -23.85
CA VAL A 87 -0.91 -14.50 -23.40
C VAL A 87 -0.93 -13.59 -24.62
N THR A 88 -1.92 -12.70 -24.71
CA THR A 88 -2.16 -11.86 -25.89
C THR A 88 -2.55 -10.43 -25.55
N VAL A 89 -2.64 -9.59 -26.57
CA VAL A 89 -3.17 -8.21 -26.49
C VAL A 89 -4.53 -8.13 -25.78
N ALA A 90 -5.38 -9.16 -25.92
CA ALA A 90 -6.70 -9.17 -25.29
C ALA A 90 -6.62 -9.17 -23.76
N ASP A 91 -5.60 -9.80 -23.17
CA ASP A 91 -5.39 -9.84 -21.71
C ASP A 91 -4.93 -8.48 -21.18
N PHE A 92 -4.10 -7.75 -21.95
CA PHE A 92 -3.72 -6.37 -21.63
C PHE A 92 -4.92 -5.41 -21.70
N GLN A 93 -5.76 -5.54 -22.75
CA GLN A 93 -6.97 -4.73 -22.86
C GLN A 93 -7.93 -5.03 -21.70
N CYS A 94 -8.14 -6.30 -21.37
CA CYS A 94 -8.98 -6.70 -20.26
C CYS A 94 -8.45 -6.16 -18.91
N THR A 95 -7.14 -6.16 -18.71
CA THR A 95 -6.51 -5.59 -17.52
C THR A 95 -6.76 -4.07 -17.42
N LEU A 96 -6.62 -3.34 -18.54
CA LEU A 96 -6.96 -1.91 -18.60
C LEU A 96 -8.43 -1.68 -18.28
N ASP A 97 -9.33 -2.41 -18.94
CA ASP A 97 -10.78 -2.25 -18.78
C ASP A 97 -11.20 -2.55 -17.33
N ALA A 98 -10.66 -3.60 -16.72
CA ALA A 98 -10.91 -3.96 -15.33
C ALA A 98 -10.40 -2.88 -14.36
N ALA A 99 -9.17 -2.41 -14.53
CA ALA A 99 -8.60 -1.37 -13.68
C ALA A 99 -9.40 -0.06 -13.72
N MET A 100 -9.88 0.32 -14.91
CA MET A 100 -10.56 1.60 -15.13
C MET A 100 -12.04 1.58 -14.73
N ASN A 101 -12.72 0.45 -14.81
CA ASN A 101 -14.18 0.44 -14.77
C ASN A 101 -14.77 -0.43 -13.66
N THR A 102 -14.03 -1.39 -13.11
CA THR A 102 -14.54 -2.25 -12.02
C THR A 102 -14.90 -1.42 -10.78
N PRO A 103 -16.14 -1.52 -10.26
CA PRO A 103 -16.51 -0.85 -9.02
C PRO A 103 -15.61 -1.30 -7.85
N GLY A 104 -15.06 -0.35 -7.11
CA GLY A 104 -14.13 -0.64 -6.01
C GLY A 104 -12.70 -0.98 -6.46
N SER A 105 -12.32 -0.62 -7.69
CA SER A 105 -10.94 -0.72 -8.16
C SER A 105 -9.99 0.05 -7.25
N ILE A 106 -8.88 -0.58 -6.89
CA ILE A 106 -7.86 -0.03 -5.98
C ILE A 106 -7.21 1.22 -6.57
N SER A 107 -6.91 1.23 -7.87
CA SER A 107 -6.24 2.36 -8.51
C SER A 107 -6.45 2.37 -10.02
N THR A 108 -6.73 3.56 -10.55
CA THR A 108 -6.74 3.86 -11.99
C THR A 108 -5.46 4.59 -12.44
N THR A 109 -4.55 4.86 -11.52
CA THR A 109 -3.35 5.69 -11.78
C THR A 109 -2.50 5.12 -12.90
N GLY A 110 -2.22 5.94 -13.90
CA GLY A 110 -1.45 5.61 -15.10
C GLY A 110 -2.27 4.88 -16.17
N TYR A 111 -3.21 4.01 -15.79
CA TYR A 111 -4.18 3.43 -16.73
C TYR A 111 -5.11 4.51 -17.33
N ASP A 112 -5.42 5.55 -16.56
CA ASP A 112 -6.22 6.72 -16.99
C ASP A 112 -5.57 7.54 -18.14
N LYS A 113 -4.30 7.31 -18.42
CA LYS A 113 -3.54 7.95 -19.49
C LYS A 113 -3.48 7.12 -20.77
N ILE A 114 -3.88 5.86 -20.72
CA ILE A 114 -3.89 4.97 -21.89
C ILE A 114 -5.10 5.31 -22.77
N ILE A 115 -4.86 5.59 -24.03
CA ILE A 115 -5.92 5.86 -25.03
C ILE A 115 -6.22 4.68 -25.92
N SER A 116 -5.25 3.77 -26.10
CA SER A 116 -5.49 2.54 -26.85
C SER A 116 -4.49 1.44 -26.50
N ILE A 117 -4.94 0.20 -26.57
CA ILE A 117 -4.11 -1.00 -26.62
C ILE A 117 -4.44 -1.73 -27.92
N SER A 118 -3.44 -2.10 -28.69
CA SER A 118 -3.63 -2.73 -30.00
C SER A 118 -2.52 -3.77 -30.30
N ALA A 119 -2.82 -4.69 -31.20
CA ALA A 119 -1.79 -5.56 -31.75
C ALA A 119 -0.85 -4.78 -32.67
N GLY A 120 0.44 -5.03 -32.55
CA GLY A 120 1.43 -4.55 -33.50
C GLY A 120 1.54 -5.44 -34.74
N SER A 121 2.69 -6.07 -34.94
CA SER A 121 2.92 -6.98 -36.07
C SER A 121 2.26 -8.35 -35.89
N SER A 122 1.85 -8.72 -34.68
CA SER A 122 1.18 -9.97 -34.30
C SER A 122 0.37 -9.76 -33.01
N ASP A 123 -0.47 -10.73 -32.62
CA ASP A 123 -1.21 -10.72 -31.34
C ASP A 123 -0.28 -10.85 -30.11
N GLN A 124 0.99 -11.19 -30.34
CA GLN A 124 2.04 -11.23 -29.31
C GLN A 124 2.91 -9.96 -29.27
N GLN A 125 2.59 -8.95 -30.07
CA GLN A 125 3.19 -7.63 -29.95
C GLN A 125 2.12 -6.65 -29.50
N VAL A 126 2.25 -6.15 -28.27
CA VAL A 126 1.30 -5.21 -27.66
C VAL A 126 1.80 -3.79 -27.85
N VAL A 127 0.96 -2.93 -28.40
CA VAL A 127 1.21 -1.50 -28.55
C VAL A 127 0.26 -0.75 -27.63
N VAL A 128 0.82 0.01 -26.69
CA VAL A 128 0.08 0.83 -25.71
C VAL A 128 0.34 2.30 -26.01
N ASP A 129 -0.71 3.04 -26.35
CA ASP A 129 -0.67 4.46 -26.64
C ASP A 129 -1.20 5.29 -25.46
N PHE A 130 -0.50 6.38 -25.13
CA PHE A 130 -0.83 7.27 -24.02
C PHE A 130 -1.14 8.67 -24.53
N ASN A 131 -2.09 9.38 -23.91
CA ASN A 131 -2.43 10.78 -24.20
C ASN A 131 -1.44 11.78 -23.58
N ALA A 132 -0.58 11.34 -22.68
CA ALA A 132 0.47 12.12 -22.04
C ALA A 132 1.73 11.27 -21.84
N VAL A 133 2.89 11.92 -21.71
CA VAL A 133 4.10 11.23 -21.26
C VAL A 133 3.88 10.76 -19.82
N TYR A 134 4.18 9.49 -19.56
CA TYR A 134 4.02 8.87 -18.25
C TYR A 134 5.28 8.07 -17.90
N ALA A 135 6.19 8.69 -17.14
CA ALA A 135 7.47 8.09 -16.78
C ALA A 135 7.36 6.87 -15.85
N PRO A 136 6.33 6.77 -14.95
CA PRO A 136 6.12 5.58 -14.10
C PRO A 136 5.53 4.35 -14.80
N TYR A 137 5.57 4.26 -16.11
CA TYR A 137 4.92 3.21 -16.92
C TYR A 137 5.32 1.78 -16.54
N LYS A 138 6.49 1.56 -15.94
CA LYS A 138 6.95 0.24 -15.49
C LYS A 138 6.13 -0.32 -14.31
N GLY A 139 5.35 0.51 -13.63
CA GLY A 139 4.39 0.08 -12.62
C GLY A 139 3.08 -0.47 -13.18
N LEU A 140 2.83 -0.34 -14.50
CA LEU A 140 1.64 -0.84 -15.18
C LEU A 140 1.85 -2.29 -15.65
N PHE A 141 0.76 -3.05 -15.71
CA PHE A 141 0.81 -4.44 -16.18
C PHE A 141 1.80 -5.33 -15.42
N GLY A 142 1.96 -5.11 -14.11
CA GLY A 142 2.73 -6.00 -13.22
C GLY A 142 2.05 -7.35 -12.97
N GLY A 143 0.77 -7.47 -13.30
CA GLY A 143 -0.03 -8.69 -13.39
C GLY A 143 -1.12 -8.51 -14.44
N LEU A 144 -1.63 -9.58 -15.01
CA LEU A 144 -2.64 -9.56 -16.07
C LEU A 144 -3.92 -10.27 -15.65
N ILE A 145 -5.04 -9.79 -16.19
CA ILE A 145 -6.34 -10.49 -16.14
C ILE A 145 -6.49 -11.32 -17.43
N LYS A 146 -6.72 -12.62 -17.28
CA LYS A 146 -7.02 -13.52 -18.38
C LYS A 146 -8.38 -13.17 -18.98
N ALA A 147 -8.39 -12.57 -20.17
CA ALA A 147 -9.63 -12.11 -20.81
C ALA A 147 -10.68 -13.23 -21.00
N ALA A 148 -10.22 -14.45 -21.28
CA ALA A 148 -11.08 -15.62 -21.46
C ALA A 148 -11.69 -16.16 -20.14
N ALA A 149 -11.25 -15.70 -18.99
CA ALA A 149 -11.70 -16.19 -17.68
C ALA A 149 -12.83 -15.34 -17.08
N VAL A 150 -13.13 -14.16 -17.64
CA VAL A 150 -14.16 -13.25 -17.18
C VAL A 150 -15.24 -13.05 -18.26
N GLU A 151 -16.47 -12.75 -17.85
CA GLU A 151 -17.58 -12.50 -18.80
C GLU A 151 -17.54 -11.07 -19.35
N ASP A 152 -17.15 -10.11 -18.51
CA ASP A 152 -17.09 -8.69 -18.85
C ASP A 152 -15.88 -8.02 -18.20
N CYS A 153 -14.87 -7.70 -19.00
CA CYS A 153 -13.68 -7.01 -18.51
C CYS A 153 -13.95 -5.61 -17.94
N MET A 154 -15.13 -5.01 -18.23
CA MET A 154 -15.51 -3.70 -17.69
C MET A 154 -16.02 -3.78 -16.23
N ASP A 155 -16.38 -4.95 -15.74
CA ASP A 155 -16.80 -5.15 -14.35
C ASP A 155 -16.48 -6.58 -13.90
N ILE A 156 -15.33 -6.74 -13.27
CA ILE A 156 -14.90 -8.01 -12.66
C ILE A 156 -15.09 -8.02 -11.14
N SER A 157 -15.94 -7.15 -10.59
CA SER A 157 -16.12 -6.99 -9.13
C SER A 157 -16.54 -8.27 -8.40
N THR A 158 -17.18 -9.20 -9.10
CA THR A 158 -17.62 -10.50 -8.57
C THR A 158 -16.74 -11.68 -9.02
N ASP A 159 -15.87 -11.46 -10.02
CA ASP A 159 -14.95 -12.49 -10.48
C ASP A 159 -13.81 -12.67 -9.48
N PHE A 160 -13.27 -13.86 -9.41
CA PHE A 160 -12.15 -14.23 -8.53
C PHE A 160 -12.38 -13.99 -7.02
N ALA A 161 -13.55 -13.55 -6.56
CA ALA A 161 -13.78 -13.23 -5.16
C ALA A 161 -13.58 -14.45 -4.25
N ASP A 162 -14.08 -15.61 -4.64
CA ASP A 162 -14.03 -16.85 -3.87
C ASP A 162 -12.90 -17.81 -4.32
N PHE A 163 -12.43 -17.68 -5.55
CA PHE A 163 -11.37 -18.53 -6.10
C PHE A 163 -10.78 -17.92 -7.36
N ASN A 164 -9.45 -17.93 -7.47
CA ASN A 164 -8.72 -17.56 -8.68
C ASN A 164 -7.93 -18.74 -9.22
N GLY A 165 -8.47 -19.43 -10.20
CA GLY A 165 -7.84 -20.58 -10.88
C GLY A 165 -7.00 -20.23 -12.09
N THR A 166 -6.85 -18.93 -12.43
CA THR A 166 -6.02 -18.50 -13.56
C THR A 166 -4.58 -18.29 -13.13
N SER A 167 -3.65 -18.66 -14.00
CA SER A 167 -2.23 -18.41 -13.76
C SER A 167 -1.45 -18.30 -15.07
N ASN A 168 -0.60 -17.31 -15.14
CA ASN A 168 0.48 -17.20 -16.12
C ASN A 168 1.85 -17.20 -15.43
N ASN A 169 1.96 -17.81 -14.24
CA ASN A 169 3.19 -17.88 -13.46
C ASN A 169 3.43 -19.31 -12.94
N GLU A 170 4.39 -19.49 -12.05
CA GLU A 170 4.94 -20.78 -11.58
C GLU A 170 3.93 -21.66 -10.85
N TRP A 171 2.93 -21.05 -10.21
CA TRP A 171 2.00 -21.73 -9.32
C TRP A 171 0.56 -21.64 -9.79
N LEU A 172 -0.23 -22.66 -9.43
CA LEU A 172 -1.70 -22.64 -9.49
C LEU A 172 -2.25 -22.62 -8.08
N MET A 173 -3.28 -21.81 -7.85
CA MET A 173 -4.11 -21.95 -6.67
C MET A 173 -4.95 -23.23 -6.79
N ASP A 174 -4.66 -24.22 -5.95
CA ASP A 174 -5.40 -25.49 -5.90
C ASP A 174 -6.69 -25.33 -5.10
N SER A 175 -6.61 -24.66 -3.95
CA SER A 175 -7.76 -24.41 -3.10
C SER A 175 -7.56 -23.23 -2.17
N TRP A 176 -8.68 -22.59 -1.81
CA TRP A 176 -8.74 -21.54 -0.81
C TRP A 176 -9.93 -21.73 0.13
N SER A 177 -9.72 -21.40 1.39
CA SER A 177 -10.74 -21.36 2.42
C SER A 177 -10.35 -20.36 3.51
N PRO A 178 -11.25 -19.97 4.44
CA PRO A 178 -10.87 -19.15 5.60
C PRO A 178 -9.79 -19.75 6.50
N SER A 179 -9.40 -21.01 6.33
CA SER A 179 -8.41 -21.71 7.16
C SER A 179 -7.12 -22.07 6.45
N GLN A 180 -7.08 -22.04 5.12
CA GLN A 180 -5.87 -22.33 4.35
C GLN A 180 -5.99 -21.91 2.89
N LEU A 181 -4.84 -21.63 2.29
CA LEU A 181 -4.62 -21.45 0.86
C LEU A 181 -3.57 -22.47 0.41
N VAL A 182 -3.79 -23.12 -0.73
CA VAL A 182 -2.88 -24.16 -1.24
C VAL A 182 -2.48 -23.83 -2.67
N TYR A 183 -1.18 -23.91 -2.92
CA TYR A 183 -0.59 -23.81 -4.25
C TYR A 183 0.03 -25.14 -4.67
N VAL A 184 -0.05 -25.43 -5.97
CA VAL A 184 0.64 -26.52 -6.67
C VAL A 184 1.36 -25.97 -7.89
N PRO A 185 2.44 -26.62 -8.37
CA PRO A 185 3.13 -26.17 -9.57
C PRO A 185 2.21 -26.09 -10.79
N ASN A 186 2.35 -25.01 -11.56
CA ASN A 186 1.66 -24.86 -12.84
C ASN A 186 2.33 -25.75 -13.91
N PRO A 187 1.66 -26.79 -14.43
CA PRO A 187 2.27 -27.72 -15.38
C PRO A 187 2.54 -27.09 -16.75
N ASN A 188 1.96 -25.93 -17.05
CA ASN A 188 2.14 -25.21 -18.30
C ASN A 188 3.07 -24.00 -18.17
N TYR A 189 3.65 -23.77 -16.97
CA TYR A 189 4.63 -22.71 -16.82
C TYR A 189 5.86 -22.97 -17.71
N TRP A 190 6.28 -21.95 -18.44
CA TRP A 190 7.36 -22.06 -19.44
C TRP A 190 8.76 -21.79 -18.88
N GLY A 191 8.87 -21.38 -17.62
CA GLY A 191 10.12 -21.18 -16.92
C GLY A 191 10.61 -22.43 -16.18
N GLU A 192 11.43 -22.23 -15.16
CA GLU A 192 11.92 -23.33 -14.32
C GLU A 192 10.80 -23.81 -13.38
N ALA A 193 10.60 -25.12 -13.31
CA ALA A 193 9.54 -25.68 -12.47
C ALA A 193 9.89 -25.54 -10.98
N PRO A 194 8.91 -25.26 -10.11
CA PRO A 194 9.10 -25.26 -8.67
C PRO A 194 9.71 -26.55 -8.12
N LYS A 195 10.60 -26.44 -7.13
CA LYS A 195 11.26 -27.60 -6.50
C LYS A 195 10.38 -28.34 -5.49
N VAL A 196 9.34 -27.70 -4.99
CA VAL A 196 8.39 -28.24 -4.00
C VAL A 196 7.10 -28.64 -4.69
N GLU A 197 6.46 -29.69 -4.17
CA GLU A 197 5.20 -30.17 -4.73
C GLU A 197 4.00 -29.30 -4.28
N ARG A 198 4.13 -28.55 -3.15
CA ARG A 198 3.00 -27.86 -2.55
C ARG A 198 3.45 -26.76 -1.60
N ILE A 199 2.76 -25.63 -1.64
CA ILE A 199 2.82 -24.57 -0.61
C ILE A 199 1.47 -24.50 0.07
N VAL A 200 1.46 -24.50 1.40
CA VAL A 200 0.25 -24.36 2.22
C VAL A 200 0.39 -23.12 3.10
N MET A 201 -0.50 -22.15 2.95
CA MET A 201 -0.56 -20.97 3.81
C MET A 201 -1.68 -21.13 4.83
N VAL A 202 -1.39 -20.82 6.10
CA VAL A 202 -2.32 -20.97 7.22
C VAL A 202 -2.42 -19.64 7.97
N PRO A 203 -3.64 -19.09 8.21
CA PRO A 203 -3.81 -17.83 8.92
C PRO A 203 -3.58 -17.96 10.42
N PHE A 204 -2.97 -16.93 11.02
CA PHE A 204 -2.80 -16.77 12.46
C PHE A 204 -3.36 -15.41 12.89
N ALA A 205 -3.97 -15.38 14.08
CA ALA A 205 -4.60 -14.17 14.59
C ALA A 205 -3.60 -13.11 15.07
N ASP A 206 -2.41 -13.56 15.50
CA ASP A 206 -1.36 -12.70 16.05
C ASP A 206 0.03 -13.35 15.93
N GLY A 207 1.07 -12.54 16.13
CA GLY A 207 2.46 -12.98 16.03
C GLY A 207 2.87 -13.98 17.12
N ASP A 208 2.28 -13.95 18.31
CA ASP A 208 2.62 -14.89 19.39
C ASP A 208 2.15 -16.31 19.04
N THR A 209 0.94 -16.44 18.49
CA THR A 209 0.41 -17.73 18.02
C THR A 209 1.17 -18.26 16.81
N GLN A 210 1.56 -17.37 15.88
CA GLN A 210 2.40 -17.69 14.73
C GLN A 210 3.78 -18.21 15.17
N ASN A 211 4.42 -17.53 16.13
CA ASN A 211 5.70 -17.93 16.69
C ASN A 211 5.61 -19.27 17.43
N ALA A 212 4.54 -19.50 18.21
CA ALA A 212 4.33 -20.76 18.88
C ALA A 212 4.17 -21.94 17.91
N ALA A 213 3.49 -21.73 16.78
CA ALA A 213 3.35 -22.73 15.72
C ALA A 213 4.69 -23.07 15.05
N LEU A 214 5.55 -22.07 14.79
CA LEU A 214 6.90 -22.29 14.27
C LEU A 214 7.75 -23.12 15.24
N LEU A 215 7.75 -22.77 16.53
CA LEU A 215 8.48 -23.50 17.57
C LEU A 215 7.97 -24.93 17.75
N ALA A 216 6.66 -25.14 17.60
CA ALA A 216 6.06 -26.47 17.64
C ALA A 216 6.33 -27.31 16.38
N GLY A 217 6.81 -26.69 15.29
CA GLY A 217 6.98 -27.34 13.99
C GLY A 217 5.66 -27.59 13.27
N GLU A 218 4.62 -26.82 13.59
CA GLU A 218 3.31 -26.85 12.92
C GLU A 218 3.32 -26.04 11.62
N VAL A 219 4.24 -25.05 11.53
CA VAL A 219 4.58 -24.32 10.32
C VAL A 219 6.10 -24.32 10.13
N ASP A 220 6.53 -24.17 8.88
CA ASP A 220 7.94 -24.23 8.47
C ASP A 220 8.56 -22.83 8.34
N PHE A 221 7.72 -21.86 8.03
CA PHE A 221 8.09 -20.46 7.83
C PHE A 221 7.03 -19.51 8.38
N ILE A 222 7.48 -18.39 8.95
CA ILE A 222 6.63 -17.25 9.33
C ILE A 222 7.25 -15.93 8.88
N TYR A 223 6.39 -14.93 8.64
CA TYR A 223 6.78 -13.58 8.25
C TYR A 223 5.98 -12.55 9.08
N PRO A 224 6.25 -12.47 10.40
CA PRO A 224 5.50 -11.63 11.30
C PRO A 224 5.92 -10.17 11.18
N GLN A 225 5.05 -9.26 11.62
CA GLN A 225 5.49 -7.90 11.93
C GLN A 225 6.50 -7.93 13.08
N PHE A 226 7.47 -7.01 13.05
CA PHE A 226 8.51 -6.93 14.07
C PHE A 226 7.92 -6.64 15.47
N TYR A 227 8.14 -7.55 16.42
CA TYR A 227 7.68 -7.45 17.81
C TYR A 227 8.66 -8.15 18.78
N ALA A 228 8.51 -7.86 20.09
CA ALA A 228 9.46 -8.31 21.11
C ALA A 228 9.49 -9.84 21.35
N GLY A 229 8.45 -10.59 20.95
CA GLY A 229 8.35 -12.05 21.12
C GLY A 229 9.24 -12.88 20.17
N ILE A 230 9.80 -12.28 19.14
CA ILE A 230 10.64 -12.94 18.13
C ILE A 230 11.93 -13.54 18.71
N SER A 231 12.47 -12.96 19.78
CA SER A 231 13.70 -13.47 20.44
C SER A 231 13.59 -14.92 20.92
N ASP A 232 12.38 -15.38 21.26
CA ASP A 232 12.15 -16.76 21.72
C ASP A 232 12.28 -17.77 20.55
N ALA A 233 11.86 -17.39 19.34
CA ALA A 233 12.05 -18.20 18.14
C ALA A 233 13.54 -18.42 17.85
N LEU A 234 14.33 -17.36 17.94
CA LEU A 234 15.77 -17.42 17.67
C LEU A 234 16.57 -18.20 18.73
N ALA A 235 15.98 -18.52 19.87
CA ALA A 235 16.61 -19.39 20.87
C ALA A 235 16.53 -20.89 20.49
N ASP A 236 15.66 -21.29 19.56
CA ASP A 236 15.61 -22.66 19.03
C ASP A 236 16.75 -22.88 18.03
N PRO A 237 17.62 -23.90 18.21
CA PRO A 237 18.74 -24.16 17.30
C PRO A 237 18.34 -24.56 15.88
N ASN A 238 17.08 -24.96 15.67
CA ASN A 238 16.54 -25.32 14.35
C ASN A 238 15.86 -24.12 13.66
N VAL A 239 15.75 -22.97 14.32
CA VAL A 239 15.17 -21.76 13.73
C VAL A 239 16.27 -20.80 13.31
N THR A 240 16.13 -20.25 12.12
CA THR A 240 16.98 -19.17 11.61
C THR A 240 16.11 -18.01 11.12
N SER A 241 16.72 -16.87 10.85
CA SER A 241 16.04 -15.68 10.33
C SER A 241 16.89 -14.92 9.32
N GLN A 242 16.22 -14.18 8.47
CA GLN A 242 16.81 -13.13 7.63
C GLN A 242 16.01 -11.84 7.79
N VAL A 243 16.74 -10.74 7.92
CA VAL A 243 16.15 -9.39 8.00
C VAL A 243 16.51 -8.63 6.74
N GLU A 244 15.47 -8.17 6.04
CA GLU A 244 15.58 -7.37 4.82
C GLU A 244 14.91 -6.01 4.98
N PHE A 245 15.23 -5.07 4.08
CA PHE A 245 14.70 -3.71 4.09
C PHE A 245 14.09 -3.41 2.73
N GLY A 246 12.79 -3.14 2.71
CA GLY A 246 12.03 -2.73 1.53
C GLY A 246 11.63 -1.25 1.56
N GLY A 247 10.47 -0.95 1.01
CA GLY A 247 9.93 0.41 0.92
C GLY A 247 9.37 0.99 2.20
N ASP A 248 9.15 0.18 3.24
CA ASP A 248 8.52 0.66 4.46
C ASP A 248 9.46 1.52 5.30
N TYR A 249 8.96 2.66 5.75
CA TYR A 249 9.69 3.57 6.63
C TYR A 249 8.74 4.28 7.59
N GLU A 250 9.23 4.71 8.73
CA GLU A 250 8.48 5.50 9.70
C GLU A 250 9.10 6.88 9.88
N GLY A 251 8.26 7.88 10.07
CA GLY A 251 8.68 9.27 10.26
C GLY A 251 7.67 10.09 11.04
N PHE A 252 8.10 11.29 11.42
CA PHE A 252 7.24 12.34 11.92
C PHE A 252 6.83 13.25 10.78
N TYR A 253 5.54 13.55 10.70
CA TYR A 253 4.93 14.42 9.70
C TYR A 253 4.36 15.66 10.40
N PHE A 254 4.58 16.83 9.82
CA PHE A 254 4.20 18.11 10.41
C PHE A 254 3.13 18.79 9.56
N GLN A 255 1.99 19.12 10.17
CA GLN A 255 0.95 19.89 9.50
C GLN A 255 1.42 21.32 9.34
N SER A 256 1.64 21.75 8.09
CA SER A 256 2.32 23.00 7.74
C SER A 256 1.44 23.99 6.96
N ASP A 257 0.16 23.66 6.74
CA ASP A 257 -0.78 24.51 5.99
C ASP A 257 -1.04 25.83 6.72
N PRO A 258 -0.63 26.98 6.16
CA PRO A 258 -0.83 28.28 6.78
C PRO A 258 -2.31 28.69 6.84
N GLU A 259 -3.17 28.17 5.97
CA GLU A 259 -4.61 28.49 5.98
C GLU A 259 -5.32 27.84 7.15
N ARG A 260 -4.86 26.66 7.57
CA ARG A 260 -5.37 25.96 8.74
C ARG A 260 -4.76 26.47 10.04
N GLY A 261 -3.60 27.14 9.95
CA GLY A 261 -2.85 27.59 11.10
C GLY A 261 -2.18 26.42 11.83
N GLY A 262 -1.81 26.67 13.08
CA GLY A 262 -1.07 25.70 13.89
C GLY A 262 0.42 26.04 14.00
N PRO A 263 1.13 25.40 14.94
CA PRO A 263 2.50 25.78 15.28
C PRO A 263 3.49 25.61 14.13
N PHE A 264 3.31 24.60 13.28
CA PHE A 264 4.24 24.28 12.21
C PHE A 264 3.97 25.05 10.90
N SER A 265 2.96 25.89 10.84
CA SER A 265 2.82 26.89 9.77
C SER A 265 3.91 27.98 9.85
N ASP A 266 4.50 28.22 11.04
CA ASP A 266 5.70 29.05 11.21
C ASP A 266 6.97 28.21 10.94
N PRO A 267 7.72 28.46 9.86
CA PRO A 267 8.90 27.67 9.50
C PRO A 267 10.01 27.76 10.55
N ILE A 268 10.11 28.87 11.28
CA ILE A 268 11.09 29.03 12.38
C ILE A 268 10.77 28.09 13.54
N PHE A 269 9.48 28.03 13.92
CA PHE A 269 9.06 27.12 14.97
C PHE A 269 9.27 25.66 14.56
N ARG A 270 8.93 25.31 13.31
CA ARG A 270 9.10 23.96 12.76
C ARG A 270 10.58 23.54 12.74
N GLU A 271 11.48 24.39 12.24
CA GLU A 271 12.93 24.13 12.24
C GLU A 271 13.47 23.93 13.65
N ALA A 272 13.12 24.82 14.60
CA ALA A 272 13.57 24.72 15.97
C ALA A 272 13.02 23.47 16.68
N PHE A 273 11.78 23.10 16.38
CA PHE A 273 11.17 21.88 16.92
C PHE A 273 11.93 20.63 16.44
N VAL A 274 12.18 20.52 15.15
CA VAL A 274 12.93 19.40 14.56
C VAL A 274 14.34 19.31 15.14
N LYS A 275 15.06 20.44 15.29
CA LYS A 275 16.39 20.49 15.93
C LYS A 275 16.36 20.08 17.42
N SER A 276 15.22 20.04 18.04
CA SER A 276 15.05 19.62 19.44
C SER A 276 14.74 18.11 19.57
N ILE A 277 14.61 17.38 18.47
CA ILE A 277 14.37 15.93 18.46
C ILE A 277 15.69 15.20 18.28
N ASP A 278 16.12 14.47 19.31
CA ASP A 278 17.25 13.54 19.23
C ASP A 278 16.79 12.24 18.54
N ARG A 279 16.89 12.23 17.20
CA ARG A 279 16.48 11.12 16.36
C ARG A 279 17.34 9.88 16.60
N ASP A 280 18.64 10.07 16.86
CA ASP A 280 19.56 8.96 17.14
C ASP A 280 19.19 8.28 18.47
N ALA A 281 18.85 9.06 19.50
CA ALA A 281 18.40 8.51 20.77
C ALA A 281 17.06 7.74 20.64
N VAL A 282 16.11 8.24 19.83
CA VAL A 282 14.88 7.49 19.50
C VAL A 282 15.22 6.17 18.82
N PHE A 283 16.11 6.22 17.83
CA PHE A 283 16.51 5.04 17.07
C PHE A 283 17.16 3.99 17.98
N GLU A 284 18.15 4.39 18.80
CA GLU A 284 18.85 3.49 19.71
C GLU A 284 17.98 2.90 20.81
N GLN A 285 17.05 3.71 21.37
CA GLN A 285 16.24 3.27 22.50
C GLN A 285 15.00 2.47 22.11
N ILE A 286 14.41 2.75 20.94
CA ILE A 286 13.14 2.18 20.51
C ILE A 286 13.32 1.17 19.39
N TYR A 287 14.10 1.53 18.33
CA TYR A 287 14.12 0.75 17.09
C TYR A 287 15.23 -0.30 17.03
N ILE A 288 16.41 -0.02 17.52
CA ILE A 288 17.50 -1.01 17.54
C ILE A 288 17.12 -2.27 18.31
N PRO A 289 16.50 -2.21 19.50
CA PRO A 289 16.06 -3.41 20.19
C PRO A 289 15.02 -4.24 19.42
N LEU A 290 14.15 -3.58 18.64
CA LEU A 290 13.12 -4.25 17.85
C LEU A 290 13.65 -4.88 16.55
N SER A 291 14.78 -4.42 16.04
CA SER A 291 15.38 -4.88 14.78
C SER A 291 16.61 -5.77 14.98
N GLU A 292 16.79 -6.36 16.17
CA GLU A 292 17.94 -7.20 16.53
C GLU A 292 19.32 -6.52 16.23
N GLY A 293 19.37 -5.21 16.37
CA GLY A 293 20.56 -4.43 16.05
C GLY A 293 20.79 -4.16 14.57
N LYS A 294 19.87 -4.56 13.68
CA LYS A 294 20.01 -4.41 12.23
C LYS A 294 19.27 -3.19 11.67
N GLY A 295 18.57 -2.42 12.49
CA GLY A 295 17.84 -1.21 12.06
C GLY A 295 18.73 -0.23 11.31
N LYS A 296 18.13 0.56 10.40
CA LYS A 296 18.80 1.60 9.63
C LYS A 296 18.10 2.94 9.82
N LEU A 297 18.85 3.93 10.28
CA LEU A 297 18.36 5.30 10.33
C LEU A 297 18.11 5.80 8.89
N LEU A 298 16.97 6.46 8.66
CA LEU A 298 16.58 6.91 7.33
C LEU A 298 16.98 8.38 7.12
N ASN A 299 17.70 8.67 6.03
CA ASN A 299 18.12 10.02 5.65
C ASN A 299 17.59 10.48 4.30
N CYS A 300 16.81 9.63 3.62
CA CYS A 300 16.29 9.90 2.29
C CYS A 300 14.95 10.68 2.29
N GLY A 301 14.36 10.94 3.46
CA GLY A 301 13.06 11.62 3.58
C GLY A 301 11.88 10.67 3.35
N PRO A 302 10.92 11.06 2.52
CA PRO A 302 9.76 10.22 2.22
C PRO A 302 10.03 9.09 1.22
N ILE A 303 11.28 8.76 0.95
CA ILE A 303 11.72 7.62 0.15
C ILE A 303 12.75 6.79 0.92
N VAL A 304 13.05 5.60 0.44
CA VAL A 304 14.08 4.71 1.01
C VAL A 304 15.38 4.78 0.20
N PRO A 305 16.52 4.26 0.73
CA PRO A 305 17.77 4.22 -0.01
C PRO A 305 17.62 3.55 -1.39
N GLY A 306 18.10 4.22 -2.42
CA GLY A 306 17.99 3.80 -3.81
C GLY A 306 18.47 4.88 -4.76
N PRO A 307 18.19 4.77 -6.08
CA PRO A 307 18.70 5.70 -7.09
C PRO A 307 18.23 7.15 -6.91
N TYR A 308 17.12 7.36 -6.25
CA TYR A 308 16.51 8.67 -6.03
C TYR A 308 16.93 9.33 -4.71
N CYS A 309 17.53 8.60 -3.76
CA CYS A 309 17.98 9.15 -2.48
C CYS A 309 19.18 10.09 -2.64
N ASN A 310 19.19 11.19 -1.86
CA ASN A 310 20.29 12.14 -1.79
C ASN A 310 20.77 12.42 -0.35
N ASP A 311 20.29 11.66 0.64
CA ASP A 311 20.61 11.84 2.07
C ASP A 311 20.37 13.25 2.60
N ALA A 312 19.40 13.98 2.05
CA ALA A 312 19.14 15.39 2.38
C ALA A 312 18.79 15.62 3.87
N TRP A 313 18.36 14.58 4.57
CA TRP A 313 18.06 14.61 6.01
C TRP A 313 19.23 14.16 6.89
N ALA A 314 20.43 13.91 6.35
CA ALA A 314 21.60 13.53 7.14
C ALA A 314 22.17 14.69 7.95
N GLU A 315 22.03 15.92 7.46
CA GLU A 315 22.58 17.13 8.08
C GLU A 315 21.51 17.92 8.89
N GLY A 316 21.98 18.79 9.79
CA GLY A 316 21.13 19.72 10.53
C GLY A 316 20.23 19.07 11.56
N GLN A 317 20.65 17.96 12.14
CA GLN A 317 19.89 17.15 13.07
C GLN A 317 19.81 17.78 14.49
N PHE A 318 19.93 17.01 15.53
CA PHE A 318 19.78 17.42 16.92
C PHE A 318 20.74 18.56 17.32
N ASP A 319 20.18 19.74 17.57
CA ASP A 319 20.91 20.96 17.98
C ASP A 319 19.98 21.83 18.86
N PRO A 320 19.72 21.43 20.10
CA PRO A 320 18.78 22.12 20.96
C PRO A 320 19.23 23.54 21.38
N GLU A 321 20.55 23.81 21.41
CA GLU A 321 21.06 25.15 21.67
C GLU A 321 20.83 26.07 20.48
N GLY A 322 21.11 25.60 19.25
CA GLY A 322 20.80 26.33 18.04
C GLY A 322 19.30 26.52 17.83
N ALA A 323 18.45 25.56 18.22
CA ALA A 323 16.99 25.70 18.21
C ALA A 323 16.51 26.84 19.11
N ALA A 324 17.06 26.93 20.33
CA ALA A 324 16.72 28.00 21.26
C ALA A 324 17.18 29.37 20.72
N ALA A 325 18.41 29.47 20.22
CA ALA A 325 18.93 30.71 19.62
C ALA A 325 18.09 31.16 18.42
N LEU A 326 17.71 30.22 17.53
CA LEU A 326 16.86 30.51 16.38
C LEU A 326 15.50 31.09 16.79
N LEU A 327 14.87 30.53 17.82
CA LEU A 327 13.61 31.04 18.35
C LEU A 327 13.76 32.44 18.95
N GLU A 328 14.78 32.66 19.79
CA GLU A 328 15.04 33.95 20.43
C GLU A 328 15.31 35.06 19.39
N GLU A 329 16.11 34.79 18.37
CA GLU A 329 16.41 35.73 17.29
C GLU A 329 15.15 36.11 16.45
N ASN A 330 14.11 35.26 16.46
CA ASN A 330 12.87 35.47 15.73
C ASN A 330 11.66 35.86 16.61
N GLY A 331 11.93 36.42 17.80
CA GLY A 331 10.90 37.01 18.65
C GLY A 331 10.15 36.03 19.56
N TRP A 332 10.64 34.79 19.69
CA TRP A 332 10.12 33.82 20.64
C TRP A 332 10.82 33.94 22.00
N ALA A 333 10.07 33.78 23.06
CA ALA A 333 10.62 33.72 24.41
C ALA A 333 9.83 32.71 25.25
N LYS A 334 10.48 32.12 26.25
CA LYS A 334 9.77 31.23 27.19
C LYS A 334 8.84 32.03 28.10
N ASN A 335 7.57 31.62 28.16
CA ASN A 335 6.56 32.17 29.05
C ASN A 335 6.79 31.70 30.50
N ALA A 336 5.87 32.07 31.44
CA ALA A 336 5.97 31.70 32.84
C ALA A 336 5.94 30.20 33.12
N ASP A 337 5.37 29.40 32.19
CA ASP A 337 5.27 27.95 32.28
C ASP A 337 6.51 27.27 31.64
N GLY A 338 7.41 28.05 31.07
CA GLY A 338 8.64 27.57 30.45
C GLY A 338 8.50 27.18 28.96
N PHE A 339 7.34 27.48 28.33
CA PHE A 339 7.09 27.15 26.93
C PHE A 339 7.33 28.35 26.01
N TRP A 340 7.81 28.08 24.79
CA TRP A 340 8.06 29.08 23.77
C TRP A 340 6.76 29.77 23.33
N ALA A 341 6.76 31.08 23.35
CA ALA A 341 5.66 31.95 22.95
C ALA A 341 6.20 33.11 22.11
N LYS A 342 5.53 33.45 21.01
CA LYS A 342 5.97 34.50 20.09
C LYS A 342 5.39 35.86 20.55
N ASP A 343 6.22 36.89 20.56
CA ASP A 343 5.81 38.29 20.86
C ASP A 343 5.02 38.46 22.16
N GLY A 344 5.27 37.62 23.16
CA GLY A 344 4.58 37.66 24.46
C GLY A 344 3.14 37.10 24.42
N GLY A 345 2.75 36.42 23.37
CA GLY A 345 1.47 35.73 23.25
C GLY A 345 1.39 34.41 24.03
N GLU A 346 0.41 33.58 23.69
CA GLU A 346 0.27 32.23 24.24
C GLU A 346 1.24 31.27 23.56
N ALA A 347 1.75 30.31 24.33
CA ALA A 347 2.56 29.24 23.78
C ALA A 347 1.66 28.30 22.97
N PRO A 348 2.02 27.97 21.70
CA PRO A 348 1.24 27.03 20.93
C PRO A 348 1.31 25.63 21.56
N THR A 349 0.20 24.90 21.48
CA THR A 349 0.15 23.49 21.83
C THR A 349 0.41 22.67 20.59
N VAL A 350 1.33 21.71 20.66
CA VAL A 350 1.60 20.74 19.62
C VAL A 350 0.82 19.45 19.92
N ARG A 351 -0.25 19.19 19.18
CA ARG A 351 -1.04 17.96 19.28
C ARG A 351 -0.35 16.86 18.45
N TRP A 352 0.25 15.92 19.14
CA TRP A 352 0.90 14.78 18.50
C TRP A 352 -0.04 13.58 18.49
N ILE A 353 -0.46 13.16 17.29
CA ILE A 353 -1.39 12.05 17.10
C ILE A 353 -0.65 10.76 16.66
N ILE A 354 -1.13 9.64 17.18
CA ILE A 354 -0.84 8.27 16.72
C ILE A 354 -2.12 7.43 16.83
N ASN A 355 -2.15 6.27 16.17
CA ASN A 355 -3.19 5.28 16.45
C ASN A 355 -2.92 4.59 17.79
N THR A 356 -3.93 4.52 18.66
CA THR A 356 -3.87 3.80 19.93
C THR A 356 -3.64 2.30 19.74
N GLY A 357 -2.98 1.67 20.71
CA GLY A 357 -2.65 0.24 20.68
C GLY A 357 -1.35 -0.08 19.91
N ASN A 358 -0.73 0.90 19.26
CA ASN A 358 0.60 0.74 18.68
C ASN A 358 1.68 1.02 19.73
N VAL A 359 2.10 -0.02 20.43
CA VAL A 359 3.03 0.06 21.57
C VAL A 359 4.35 0.77 21.21
N ARG A 360 4.88 0.57 20.00
CA ARG A 360 6.10 1.23 19.55
C ARG A 360 5.92 2.76 19.48
N ARG A 361 4.82 3.23 18.90
CA ARG A 361 4.51 4.65 18.79
C ARG A 361 4.19 5.26 20.15
N GLU A 362 3.46 4.55 21.00
CA GLU A 362 3.18 4.95 22.37
C GLU A 362 4.47 5.09 23.19
N ASN A 363 5.42 4.16 23.06
CA ASN A 363 6.74 4.25 23.69
C ASN A 363 7.54 5.44 23.15
N THR A 364 7.46 5.74 21.86
CA THR A 364 8.13 6.90 21.25
C THR A 364 7.56 8.22 21.82
N GLN A 365 6.25 8.35 21.96
CA GLN A 365 5.62 9.50 22.63
C GLN A 365 6.04 9.61 24.09
N ALA A 366 6.01 8.50 24.83
CA ALA A 366 6.41 8.46 26.24
C ALA A 366 7.88 8.88 26.45
N PHE A 367 8.75 8.56 25.48
CA PHE A 367 10.16 8.94 25.50
C PHE A 367 10.36 10.42 25.14
N LEU A 368 9.77 10.88 24.03
CA LEU A 368 10.07 12.21 23.47
C LEU A 368 9.27 13.36 24.10
N ILE A 369 8.01 13.18 24.50
CA ILE A 369 7.19 14.28 25.01
C ILE A 369 7.85 14.98 26.20
N PRO A 370 8.36 14.28 27.24
CA PRO A 370 9.04 14.95 28.35
C PRO A 370 10.30 15.73 27.93
N LEU A 371 11.04 15.23 26.94
CA LEU A 371 12.25 15.88 26.43
C LEU A 371 11.91 17.16 25.67
N LEU A 372 10.89 17.14 24.82
CA LEU A 372 10.39 18.30 24.09
C LEU A 372 9.79 19.36 25.01
N GLN A 373 9.06 18.93 26.05
CA GLN A 373 8.55 19.84 27.08
C GLN A 373 9.69 20.51 27.86
N ALA A 374 10.75 19.76 28.19
CA ALA A 374 11.95 20.32 28.82
C ALA A 374 12.70 21.31 27.91
N ALA A 375 12.69 21.07 26.58
CA ALA A 375 13.20 22.01 25.58
C ALA A 375 12.35 23.28 25.44
N GLY A 376 11.11 23.26 25.93
CA GLY A 376 10.19 24.42 25.97
C GLY A 376 9.04 24.33 24.94
N PHE A 377 8.75 23.18 24.38
CA PHE A 377 7.60 22.98 23.49
C PHE A 377 6.43 22.34 24.25
N ASN A 378 5.25 22.94 24.15
CA ASN A 378 4.04 22.42 24.80
C ASN A 378 3.44 21.28 23.97
N VAL A 379 4.04 20.10 24.06
CA VAL A 379 3.60 18.90 23.31
C VAL A 379 2.65 18.06 24.15
N VAL A 380 1.53 17.64 23.54
CA VAL A 380 0.54 16.76 24.16
C VAL A 380 0.21 15.59 23.23
N ALA A 381 -0.01 14.41 23.81
CA ALA A 381 -0.55 13.28 23.07
C ALA A 381 -2.06 13.50 22.84
N ASP A 382 -2.51 13.29 21.59
CA ASP A 382 -3.90 13.46 21.16
C ASP A 382 -4.36 12.27 20.31
N ASN A 383 -4.22 11.07 20.88
CA ASN A 383 -4.34 9.79 20.20
C ASN A 383 -5.79 9.36 20.02
N CYS A 384 -6.08 8.61 18.95
CA CYS A 384 -7.34 7.94 18.74
C CYS A 384 -7.13 6.56 18.08
N ASP A 385 -8.20 5.80 17.86
CA ASP A 385 -8.10 4.51 17.18
C ASP A 385 -7.68 4.63 15.69
N ALA A 386 -7.38 3.51 15.05
CA ALA A 386 -6.86 3.51 13.69
C ALA A 386 -7.84 4.13 12.66
N ALA A 387 -9.13 3.89 12.81
CA ALA A 387 -10.13 4.45 11.90
C ALA A 387 -10.24 5.98 12.05
N CYS A 388 -10.31 6.49 13.28
CA CYS A 388 -10.23 7.91 13.56
C CYS A 388 -8.92 8.52 13.02
N TYR A 389 -7.79 7.86 13.24
CA TYR A 389 -6.48 8.36 12.83
C TYR A 389 -6.32 8.44 11.31
N PHE A 390 -6.47 7.31 10.59
CA PHE A 390 -6.18 7.22 9.15
C PHE A 390 -7.31 7.70 8.24
N GLN A 391 -8.58 7.50 8.65
CA GLN A 391 -9.72 7.80 7.79
C GLN A 391 -10.35 9.16 8.06
N GLN A 392 -10.08 9.77 9.21
CA GLN A 392 -10.72 11.03 9.60
C GLN A 392 -9.69 12.15 9.80
N ARG A 393 -8.75 12.01 10.74
CA ARG A 393 -7.88 13.10 11.17
C ARG A 393 -6.76 13.43 10.20
N LEU A 394 -6.06 12.42 9.64
CA LEU A 394 -5.01 12.65 8.64
C LEU A 394 -5.56 13.31 7.36
N PRO A 395 -6.62 12.82 6.72
CA PRO A 395 -7.17 13.46 5.52
C PRO A 395 -7.74 14.86 5.81
N ALA A 396 -8.27 15.08 7.01
CA ALA A 396 -8.78 16.38 7.44
C ALA A 396 -7.70 17.38 7.85
N LEU A 397 -6.41 16.98 7.89
CA LEU A 397 -5.30 17.76 8.46
C LEU A 397 -5.56 18.23 9.91
N ASP A 398 -6.35 17.46 10.69
CA ASP A 398 -6.70 17.77 12.08
C ASP A 398 -5.66 17.21 13.05
N TYR A 399 -4.46 17.73 12.97
CA TYR A 399 -3.35 17.40 13.85
C TYR A 399 -2.26 18.48 13.72
N ASP A 400 -1.26 18.45 14.58
CA ASP A 400 -0.05 19.27 14.41
C ASP A 400 1.14 18.38 14.04
N MET A 401 1.34 17.27 14.76
CA MET A 401 2.36 16.25 14.46
C MET A 401 1.73 14.87 14.39
N ALA A 402 2.09 14.10 13.37
CA ALA A 402 1.66 12.71 13.20
C ALA A 402 2.86 11.78 13.07
N MET A 403 2.68 10.50 13.40
CA MET A 403 3.71 9.46 13.26
C MET A 403 3.08 8.20 12.68
N TYR A 404 3.54 7.78 11.49
CA TYR A 404 3.05 6.56 10.82
C TYR A 404 4.09 5.95 9.90
N ILE A 405 3.86 4.70 9.52
CA ILE A 405 4.60 4.01 8.47
C ILE A 405 4.02 4.42 7.13
N SER A 406 4.90 4.77 6.20
CA SER A 406 4.61 4.88 4.78
C SER A 406 5.37 3.81 4.02
N THR A 407 4.83 3.38 2.89
CA THR A 407 5.49 2.48 1.94
C THR A 407 5.91 3.28 0.72
N ALA A 408 7.20 3.32 0.44
CA ALA A 408 7.76 3.88 -0.78
C ALA A 408 7.78 2.78 -1.84
N PRO A 409 6.95 2.84 -2.89
CA PRO A 409 7.08 1.94 -4.03
C PRO A 409 8.40 2.20 -4.77
N PRO A 410 8.83 1.29 -5.66
CA PRO A 410 10.06 1.44 -6.44
C PRO A 410 10.08 2.72 -7.28
N ASP A 411 8.93 3.10 -7.81
CA ASP A 411 8.77 4.37 -8.53
C ASP A 411 8.33 5.49 -7.58
N PRO A 412 9.05 6.64 -7.57
CA PRO A 412 8.80 7.74 -6.64
C PRO A 412 7.65 8.67 -7.04
N SER A 413 6.84 8.35 -8.06
CA SER A 413 5.72 9.19 -8.52
C SER A 413 4.69 9.47 -7.43
N TYR A 414 4.59 8.64 -6.38
CA TYR A 414 3.74 8.91 -5.22
C TYR A 414 4.10 10.20 -4.48
N LEU A 415 5.28 10.77 -4.72
CA LEU A 415 5.66 12.07 -4.18
C LEU A 415 4.82 13.21 -4.76
N VAL A 416 4.33 13.07 -6.01
CA VAL A 416 3.47 14.08 -6.65
C VAL A 416 2.14 14.24 -5.89
N PRO A 417 1.29 13.20 -5.72
CA PRO A 417 0.09 13.33 -4.92
C PRO A 417 0.36 13.59 -3.44
N GLY A 418 1.48 13.08 -2.90
CA GLY A 418 1.80 13.20 -1.47
C GLY A 418 2.30 14.57 -1.03
N PHE A 419 2.92 15.37 -1.92
CA PHE A 419 3.66 16.56 -1.49
C PHE A 419 3.53 17.80 -2.38
N THR A 420 2.80 17.76 -3.50
CA THR A 420 2.60 18.98 -4.31
C THR A 420 1.51 19.89 -3.74
N CYS A 421 1.62 21.18 -4.03
CA CYS A 421 0.66 22.19 -3.58
C CYS A 421 -0.77 21.91 -4.02
N ALA A 422 -0.95 21.45 -5.26
CA ALA A 422 -2.26 21.14 -5.85
C ALA A 422 -2.99 20.01 -5.13
N GLN A 423 -2.25 19.16 -4.39
CA GLN A 423 -2.75 17.98 -3.71
C GLN A 423 -3.10 18.23 -2.23
N ILE A 424 -3.00 19.45 -1.75
CA ILE A 424 -3.50 19.80 -0.41
C ILE A 424 -5.03 19.73 -0.42
N PRO A 425 -5.68 18.96 0.48
CA PRO A 425 -7.13 18.86 0.54
C PRO A 425 -7.79 20.23 0.76
N ASN A 426 -8.63 20.66 -0.18
CA ASN A 426 -9.34 21.94 -0.14
C ASN A 426 -10.69 21.86 -0.88
N GLU A 427 -11.47 22.95 -0.86
CA GLU A 427 -12.78 22.99 -1.54
C GLU A 427 -12.67 22.80 -3.07
N ALA A 428 -11.59 23.27 -3.70
CA ALA A 428 -11.43 23.23 -5.15
C ALA A 428 -11.20 21.81 -5.67
N ASN A 429 -10.55 20.95 -4.87
CA ASN A 429 -10.35 19.52 -5.19
C ASN A 429 -11.33 18.59 -4.45
N ASN A 430 -12.44 19.12 -3.91
CA ASN A 430 -13.45 18.39 -3.15
C ASN A 430 -12.88 17.61 -1.93
N GLN A 431 -11.84 18.15 -1.30
CA GLN A 431 -11.11 17.51 -0.19
C GLN A 431 -10.45 16.18 -0.57
N GLN A 432 -10.16 15.95 -1.85
CA GLN A 432 -9.60 14.69 -2.35
C GLN A 432 -8.08 14.69 -2.51
N GLY A 433 -7.40 15.77 -2.14
CA GLY A 433 -5.94 15.82 -2.17
C GLY A 433 -5.30 14.83 -1.19
N GLN A 434 -4.11 14.32 -1.53
CA GLN A 434 -3.38 13.35 -0.71
C GLN A 434 -2.21 13.97 0.08
N ASN A 435 -1.94 15.27 -0.10
CA ASN A 435 -0.91 15.97 0.68
C ASN A 435 -1.40 16.21 2.11
N SER A 436 -1.25 15.20 2.95
CA SER A 436 -1.68 15.23 4.35
C SER A 436 -0.79 16.09 5.26
N THR A 437 0.31 16.66 4.76
CA THR A 437 1.15 17.59 5.51
C THR A 437 0.72 19.05 5.35
N GLY A 438 -0.06 19.36 4.31
CA GLY A 438 -0.43 20.72 3.96
C GLY A 438 0.75 21.62 3.57
N TRP A 439 1.93 21.01 3.36
CA TRP A 439 3.11 21.75 2.90
C TRP A 439 3.00 22.12 1.42
N CYS A 440 3.37 23.35 1.10
CA CYS A 440 3.40 23.86 -0.27
C CYS A 440 4.72 24.57 -0.55
N ASN A 441 5.43 24.09 -1.55
CA ASN A 441 6.57 24.75 -2.16
C ASN A 441 6.41 24.62 -3.69
N GLU A 442 6.18 25.72 -4.37
CA GLU A 442 5.89 25.77 -5.81
C GLU A 442 7.05 25.22 -6.66
N GLU A 443 8.31 25.46 -6.23
CA GLU A 443 9.50 24.96 -6.92
C GLU A 443 9.62 23.43 -6.79
N ALA A 444 9.42 22.90 -5.59
CA ALA A 444 9.42 21.45 -5.36
C ALA A 444 8.26 20.78 -6.09
N SER A 445 7.07 21.40 -6.10
CA SER A 445 5.91 20.90 -6.85
C SER A 445 6.22 20.79 -8.34
N ALA A 446 6.80 21.83 -8.94
CA ALA A 446 7.17 21.82 -10.35
C ALA A 446 8.21 20.74 -10.68
N LEU A 447 9.23 20.55 -9.81
CA LEU A 447 10.24 19.49 -9.98
C LEU A 447 9.62 18.09 -9.93
N LEU A 448 8.71 17.85 -8.98
CA LEU A 448 8.01 16.57 -8.85
C LEU A 448 7.10 16.31 -10.05
N GLU A 449 6.31 17.29 -10.48
CA GLU A 449 5.44 17.17 -11.65
C GLU A 449 6.25 16.95 -12.94
N GLU A 450 7.39 17.64 -13.12
CA GLU A 450 8.30 17.43 -14.25
C GLU A 450 8.92 16.03 -14.22
N SER A 451 9.18 15.46 -13.03
CA SER A 451 9.72 14.11 -12.90
C SER A 451 8.77 13.04 -13.44
N ASP A 452 7.46 13.23 -13.35
CA ASP A 452 6.46 12.27 -13.83
C ASP A 452 6.32 12.23 -15.36
N ILE A 453 6.82 13.26 -16.05
CA ILE A 453 6.86 13.33 -17.51
C ILE A 453 8.27 13.17 -18.09
N THR A 454 9.29 12.93 -17.25
CA THR A 454 10.68 12.73 -17.65
C THR A 454 11.02 11.26 -17.71
N VAL A 455 11.09 10.69 -18.91
CA VAL A 455 11.36 9.25 -19.15
C VAL A 455 12.83 8.89 -18.92
N ASP A 456 13.76 9.82 -19.17
CA ASP A 456 15.19 9.62 -18.89
C ASP A 456 15.42 9.47 -17.38
N GLN A 457 15.88 8.30 -16.96
CA GLN A 457 15.98 7.94 -15.53
C GLN A 457 17.01 8.77 -14.75
N GLU A 458 18.09 9.22 -15.38
CA GLU A 458 19.12 10.02 -14.73
C GLU A 458 18.65 11.46 -14.52
N ALA A 459 18.02 12.03 -15.55
CA ALA A 459 17.39 13.35 -15.46
C ALA A 459 16.25 13.35 -14.42
N ARG A 460 15.39 12.33 -14.44
CA ARG A 460 14.32 12.13 -13.48
C ARG A 460 14.83 12.04 -12.05
N ALA A 461 15.88 11.26 -11.83
CA ALA A 461 16.49 11.14 -10.50
C ALA A 461 17.06 12.48 -10.00
N THR A 462 17.56 13.33 -10.90
CA THR A 462 18.04 14.67 -10.55
C THR A 462 16.90 15.57 -10.07
N LEU A 463 15.80 15.62 -10.81
CA LEU A 463 14.61 16.40 -10.44
C LEU A 463 14.06 16.02 -9.06
N ILE A 464 13.96 14.71 -8.80
CA ILE A 464 13.50 14.19 -7.51
C ILE A 464 14.44 14.56 -6.38
N LYS A 465 15.76 14.41 -6.56
CA LYS A 465 16.77 14.78 -5.57
C LYS A 465 16.76 16.28 -5.23
N ASP A 466 16.53 17.12 -6.23
CA ASP A 466 16.39 18.55 -6.03
C ASP A 466 15.13 18.89 -5.23
N ALA A 467 14.00 18.25 -5.55
CA ALA A 467 12.76 18.39 -4.78
C ALA A 467 12.94 17.92 -3.31
N LEU A 468 13.58 16.76 -3.09
CA LEU A 468 13.89 16.25 -1.75
C LEU A 468 14.79 17.21 -0.95
N THR A 469 15.70 17.91 -1.60
CA THR A 469 16.54 18.93 -0.96
C THR A 469 15.70 20.10 -0.43
N LEU A 470 14.71 20.57 -1.21
CA LEU A 470 13.76 21.61 -0.78
C LEU A 470 12.87 21.11 0.36
N MET A 471 12.37 19.88 0.26
CA MET A 471 11.56 19.25 1.30
C MET A 471 12.32 19.13 2.63
N ALA A 472 13.60 18.76 2.58
CA ALA A 472 14.46 18.68 3.76
C ALA A 472 14.74 20.05 4.37
N ALA A 473 15.01 21.07 3.53
CA ALA A 473 15.23 22.45 3.98
C ALA A 473 14.00 23.02 4.70
N ASP A 474 12.80 22.69 4.21
CA ASP A 474 11.53 23.15 4.82
C ASP A 474 11.06 22.26 5.98
N ARG A 475 11.77 21.18 6.32
CA ARG A 475 11.39 20.24 7.39
C ARG A 475 9.94 19.76 7.28
N VAL A 476 9.52 19.36 6.08
CA VAL A 476 8.14 18.88 5.85
C VAL A 476 7.84 17.61 6.67
N MET A 477 8.85 16.81 6.89
CA MET A 477 8.85 15.64 7.75
C MET A 477 10.20 15.45 8.44
N LEU A 478 10.26 14.56 9.41
CA LEU A 478 11.51 14.04 9.95
C LEU A 478 11.50 12.51 9.83
N PRO A 479 12.25 11.93 8.87
CA PRO A 479 12.35 10.48 8.72
C PRO A 479 13.06 9.88 9.93
N LEU A 480 12.58 8.74 10.41
CA LEU A 480 13.16 8.05 11.57
C LEU A 480 13.99 6.87 11.13
N PHE A 481 13.37 5.86 10.54
CA PHE A 481 14.08 4.65 10.18
C PHE A 481 13.38 3.92 9.03
N GLN A 482 14.17 3.15 8.26
CA GLN A 482 13.64 2.18 7.31
C GLN A 482 13.15 0.96 8.09
N PHE A 483 11.90 0.56 7.84
CA PHE A 483 11.27 -0.52 8.60
C PHE A 483 11.80 -1.87 8.14
N PRO A 484 12.33 -2.70 9.06
CA PRO A 484 12.81 -4.03 8.71
C PRO A 484 11.65 -5.00 8.48
N LYS A 485 11.86 -5.94 7.58
CA LYS A 485 11.05 -7.14 7.39
C LYS A 485 11.88 -8.35 7.79
N ALA A 486 11.28 -9.36 8.36
CA ALA A 486 12.01 -10.55 8.76
C ALA A 486 11.20 -11.83 8.53
N GLY A 487 11.82 -12.79 7.86
CA GLY A 487 11.36 -14.16 7.82
C GLY A 487 12.07 -15.01 8.86
N PHE A 488 11.35 -15.97 9.43
CA PHE A 488 11.86 -16.96 10.37
C PHE A 488 11.44 -18.33 9.88
N TRP A 489 12.37 -19.29 9.80
CA TRP A 489 12.07 -20.61 9.31
C TRP A 489 12.85 -21.71 10.04
N ARG A 490 12.30 -22.91 9.98
CA ARG A 490 12.92 -24.11 10.53
C ARG A 490 13.90 -24.71 9.52
N THR A 491 15.17 -24.79 9.89
CA THR A 491 16.24 -25.37 9.05
C THR A 491 16.20 -26.88 8.92
N ASP A 492 15.45 -27.56 9.80
CA ASP A 492 15.19 -28.99 9.75
C ASP A 492 13.99 -29.36 8.82
N LYS A 493 13.30 -28.34 8.28
CA LYS A 493 12.16 -28.49 7.36
C LYS A 493 12.32 -27.77 6.04
N LEU A 494 12.97 -26.61 6.02
CA LEU A 494 13.04 -25.71 4.89
C LEU A 494 14.48 -25.29 4.60
N ALA A 495 14.88 -25.37 3.32
CA ALA A 495 16.18 -24.93 2.82
C ALA A 495 16.04 -24.17 1.50
N GLY A 496 17.19 -23.79 0.91
CA GLY A 496 17.26 -22.97 -0.31
C GLY A 496 17.44 -21.49 -0.01
N PRO A 497 17.18 -20.60 -0.95
CA PRO A 497 17.38 -19.16 -0.83
C PRO A 497 16.21 -18.45 -0.11
N VAL A 498 15.74 -19.01 1.00
CA VAL A 498 14.52 -18.58 1.72
C VAL A 498 14.61 -17.13 2.18
N GLY A 499 15.81 -16.69 2.53
CA GLY A 499 16.05 -15.34 3.05
C GLY A 499 16.32 -14.27 1.99
N ASP A 500 16.46 -14.64 0.72
CA ASP A 500 17.01 -13.74 -0.29
C ASP A 500 15.99 -12.72 -0.82
N GLU A 501 14.68 -13.04 -0.73
CA GLU A 501 13.60 -12.18 -1.21
C GLU A 501 12.51 -12.02 -0.16
N LEU A 502 12.82 -11.32 0.92
CA LEU A 502 11.91 -11.09 2.04
C LEU A 502 11.56 -9.62 2.28
N ASN A 503 11.92 -8.71 1.39
CA ASN A 503 11.45 -7.34 1.49
C ASN A 503 10.02 -7.20 0.94
N ASN A 504 9.36 -6.08 1.21
CA ASN A 504 7.97 -5.89 0.82
C ASN A 504 7.77 -5.49 -0.66
N TYR A 505 8.80 -5.53 -1.48
CA TYR A 505 8.67 -5.31 -2.92
C TYR A 505 8.32 -6.60 -3.67
N ASN A 506 8.93 -7.71 -3.27
CA ASN A 506 8.80 -8.99 -3.93
C ASN A 506 8.83 -10.18 -2.94
N ALA A 507 8.28 -9.99 -1.74
CA ALA A 507 8.24 -11.03 -0.74
C ALA A 507 7.63 -12.32 -1.32
N PHE A 508 8.33 -13.43 -1.11
CA PHE A 508 7.94 -14.77 -1.57
C PHE A 508 8.00 -15.00 -3.09
N ASN A 509 8.60 -14.11 -3.87
CA ASN A 509 8.72 -14.31 -5.32
C ASN A 509 9.59 -15.53 -5.68
N ASN A 510 10.46 -15.97 -4.77
CA ASN A 510 11.36 -17.12 -4.96
C ASN A 510 10.87 -18.44 -4.32
N PHE A 511 9.57 -18.59 -4.06
CA PHE A 511 8.99 -19.84 -3.53
C PHE A 511 9.37 -21.08 -4.34
N SER A 512 9.48 -20.95 -5.64
CA SER A 512 9.84 -22.03 -6.54
C SER A 512 11.23 -22.61 -6.29
N GLU A 513 12.12 -21.83 -5.69
CA GLU A 513 13.51 -22.22 -5.39
C GLU A 513 13.67 -22.83 -4.00
N TRP A 514 12.65 -22.79 -3.17
CA TRP A 514 12.69 -23.34 -1.81
C TRP A 514 12.71 -24.86 -1.85
N GLU A 515 13.28 -25.48 -0.83
CA GLU A 515 13.49 -26.93 -0.77
C GLU A 515 12.86 -27.51 0.50
N ASP A 516 12.00 -28.49 0.33
CA ASP A 516 11.47 -29.33 1.41
C ASP A 516 12.57 -30.26 1.92
N VAL A 517 12.97 -30.13 3.19
CA VAL A 517 14.08 -30.87 3.80
C VAL A 517 13.60 -32.14 4.49
N ASP A 518 12.44 -32.14 5.10
CA ASP A 518 11.91 -33.31 5.83
C ASP A 518 11.19 -34.31 4.91
N GLY A 519 10.92 -33.90 3.66
CA GLY A 519 10.44 -34.79 2.59
C GLY A 519 8.97 -35.14 2.70
N ASP A 520 8.16 -34.29 3.33
CA ASP A 520 6.71 -34.47 3.40
C ASP A 520 5.95 -33.95 2.18
N GLY A 521 6.66 -33.32 1.24
CA GLY A 521 6.16 -32.84 -0.06
C GLY A 521 5.50 -31.46 -0.01
N GLN A 522 5.62 -30.73 1.09
CA GLN A 522 4.99 -29.42 1.24
C GLN A 522 5.85 -28.47 2.06
N ILE A 523 5.54 -27.17 1.95
CA ILE A 523 6.03 -26.11 2.83
C ILE A 523 4.81 -25.40 3.43
N ILE A 524 4.76 -25.30 4.76
CA ILE A 524 3.67 -24.68 5.49
C ILE A 524 4.09 -23.31 5.97
N ILE A 525 3.38 -22.27 5.53
CA ILE A 525 3.65 -20.86 5.83
C ILE A 525 2.57 -20.31 6.75
N GLY A 526 2.97 -19.76 7.89
CA GLY A 526 2.08 -19.02 8.77
C GLY A 526 1.87 -17.59 8.26
N ALA A 527 0.62 -17.23 7.93
CA ALA A 527 0.22 -15.92 7.43
C ALA A 527 -0.41 -15.07 8.54
N GLU A 528 0.03 -13.82 8.68
CA GLU A 528 -0.47 -12.89 9.70
C GLU A 528 -1.78 -12.22 9.27
N GLN A 529 -1.93 -11.93 7.98
CA GLN A 529 -3.12 -11.31 7.41
C GLN A 529 -3.76 -12.28 6.42
N TRP A 530 -5.08 -12.33 6.42
CA TRP A 530 -5.83 -13.23 5.56
C TRP A 530 -6.78 -12.47 4.66
N PRO A 531 -6.83 -12.79 3.35
CA PRO A 531 -7.68 -12.08 2.43
C PRO A 531 -9.17 -12.35 2.71
N GLU A 532 -10.00 -11.34 2.56
CA GLU A 532 -11.47 -11.47 2.57
C GLU A 532 -12.00 -11.92 1.20
N CYS A 533 -11.26 -11.63 0.14
CA CYS A 533 -11.52 -12.07 -1.23
C CYS A 533 -10.20 -12.23 -2.01
N LEU A 534 -10.27 -12.81 -3.20
CA LEU A 534 -9.11 -13.08 -4.05
C LEU A 534 -9.09 -12.27 -5.36
N ASN A 535 -9.96 -11.27 -5.50
CA ASN A 535 -9.99 -10.41 -6.67
C ASN A 535 -8.82 -9.41 -6.65
N PRO A 536 -7.87 -9.45 -7.63
CA PRO A 536 -6.65 -8.66 -7.58
C PRO A 536 -6.84 -7.17 -7.85
N ILE A 537 -8.02 -6.74 -8.27
CA ILE A 537 -8.31 -5.35 -8.65
C ILE A 537 -9.05 -4.58 -7.55
N THR A 538 -9.76 -5.28 -6.65
CA THR A 538 -10.68 -4.63 -5.70
C THR A 538 -10.10 -4.44 -4.30
N GLU A 539 -10.65 -3.48 -3.55
CA GLU A 539 -10.25 -3.12 -2.19
C GLU A 539 -10.27 -4.28 -1.19
N CYS A 540 -11.11 -5.30 -1.38
CA CYS A 540 -11.15 -6.47 -0.48
C CYS A 540 -9.86 -7.29 -0.51
N ALA A 541 -9.07 -7.14 -1.56
CA ALA A 541 -7.79 -7.76 -1.76
C ALA A 541 -6.60 -6.86 -1.38
N ASN A 542 -6.87 -5.62 -0.96
CA ASN A 542 -5.84 -4.60 -0.77
C ASN A 542 -5.12 -4.74 0.58
N SER A 543 -4.27 -5.75 0.70
CA SER A 543 -3.29 -5.86 1.76
C SER A 543 -1.96 -6.40 1.24
N SER A 544 -0.86 -6.11 1.92
CA SER A 544 0.46 -6.60 1.52
C SER A 544 0.49 -8.13 1.42
N TRP A 545 -0.07 -8.83 2.41
CA TRP A 545 -0.16 -10.28 2.40
C TRP A 545 -0.99 -10.81 1.23
N MET A 546 -2.04 -10.10 0.84
CA MET A 546 -2.86 -10.46 -0.30
C MET A 546 -2.04 -10.47 -1.60
N VAL A 547 -1.30 -9.39 -1.86
CA VAL A 547 -0.46 -9.28 -3.06
C VAL A 547 0.61 -10.36 -3.08
N TRP A 548 1.34 -10.56 -1.98
CA TRP A 548 2.42 -11.54 -1.91
C TRP A 548 1.93 -12.98 -2.02
N THR A 549 0.75 -13.27 -1.49
CA THR A 549 0.27 -14.65 -1.34
C THR A 549 -0.71 -15.06 -2.42
N THR A 550 -1.48 -14.14 -2.99
CA THR A 550 -2.54 -14.51 -3.95
C THR A 550 -2.30 -14.00 -5.36
N SER A 551 -1.48 -12.95 -5.54
CA SER A 551 -1.21 -12.38 -6.86
C SER A 551 0.15 -12.81 -7.41
N PHE A 552 1.24 -12.57 -6.71
CA PHE A 552 2.59 -12.86 -7.21
C PHE A 552 2.82 -14.32 -7.59
N PRO A 553 2.39 -15.33 -6.82
CA PRO A 553 2.63 -16.71 -7.20
C PRO A 553 1.92 -17.15 -8.49
N ILE A 554 0.77 -16.55 -8.82
CA ILE A 554 -0.07 -16.97 -9.95
C ILE A 554 -0.08 -15.99 -11.12
N SER A 555 0.41 -14.75 -10.93
CA SER A 555 0.36 -13.74 -11.99
C SER A 555 1.69 -13.03 -12.14
N THR A 556 2.22 -13.05 -13.37
CA THR A 556 3.37 -12.25 -13.77
C THR A 556 2.96 -11.24 -14.84
N GLY A 557 3.72 -10.16 -14.94
CA GLY A 557 3.51 -9.08 -15.88
C GLY A 557 4.73 -8.80 -16.74
N VAL A 558 4.78 -7.60 -17.30
CA VAL A 558 5.90 -7.14 -18.15
C VAL A 558 7.14 -6.88 -17.30
N TRP A 559 6.95 -6.29 -16.14
CA TRP A 559 8.02 -5.96 -15.19
C TRP A 559 7.72 -6.53 -13.82
N GLU A 560 8.76 -6.89 -13.12
CA GLU A 560 8.73 -7.23 -11.71
C GLU A 560 9.62 -6.30 -10.90
N THR A 561 9.38 -6.21 -9.61
CA THR A 561 10.16 -5.41 -8.70
C THR A 561 11.30 -6.24 -8.12
N THR A 562 12.52 -5.72 -8.14
CA THR A 562 13.69 -6.36 -7.54
C THR A 562 13.81 -6.05 -6.04
N ASN A 563 14.64 -6.82 -5.34
CA ASN A 563 15.03 -6.53 -3.95
C ASN A 563 15.68 -5.14 -3.76
N ALA A 564 16.28 -4.59 -4.81
CA ALA A 564 16.87 -3.26 -4.79
C ALA A 564 15.83 -2.13 -4.94
N GLY A 565 14.55 -2.45 -5.11
CA GLY A 565 13.50 -1.47 -5.37
C GLY A 565 13.64 -0.85 -6.77
N THR A 566 13.99 -1.66 -7.76
CA THR A 566 14.02 -1.30 -9.19
C THR A 566 13.13 -2.24 -9.97
N TYR A 567 12.87 -1.92 -11.24
CA TYR A 567 12.10 -2.78 -12.13
C TYR A 567 13.02 -3.53 -13.10
N GLU A 568 12.78 -4.82 -13.27
CA GLU A 568 13.37 -5.67 -14.31
C GLU A 568 12.27 -6.30 -15.15
N ILE A 569 12.59 -6.67 -16.39
CA ILE A 569 11.66 -7.41 -17.26
C ILE A 569 11.54 -8.85 -16.79
N THR A 570 10.34 -9.39 -16.91
CA THR A 570 10.07 -10.81 -16.64
C THR A 570 10.35 -11.69 -17.86
N ASN A 571 10.27 -13.00 -17.69
CA ASN A 571 10.36 -13.98 -18.79
C ASN A 571 9.12 -13.98 -19.73
N MET A 572 8.09 -13.19 -19.40
CA MET A 572 6.91 -13.01 -20.26
C MET A 572 7.24 -12.21 -21.53
N VAL A 573 8.33 -11.45 -21.55
CA VAL A 573 8.74 -10.63 -22.69
C VAL A 573 10.09 -11.06 -23.25
N THR A 574 10.33 -10.77 -24.54
CA THR A 574 11.56 -11.16 -25.23
C THR A 574 12.70 -10.15 -25.08
N GLY A 575 12.43 -9.00 -24.49
CA GLY A 575 13.40 -7.92 -24.26
C GLY A 575 12.74 -6.67 -23.69
N GLU A 576 13.54 -5.65 -23.35
CA GLU A 576 13.02 -4.36 -22.87
C GLU A 576 12.04 -3.74 -23.85
N PRO A 577 10.82 -3.37 -23.42
CA PRO A 577 9.87 -2.67 -24.25
C PRO A 577 10.43 -1.36 -24.83
N THR A 578 10.07 -1.07 -26.07
CA THR A 578 10.46 0.19 -26.73
C THR A 578 9.52 1.31 -26.29
N VAL A 579 10.08 2.46 -25.92
CA VAL A 579 9.33 3.66 -25.53
C VAL A 579 9.61 4.78 -26.52
N GLU A 580 8.55 5.34 -27.11
CA GLU A 580 8.61 6.47 -28.02
C GLU A 580 7.80 7.63 -27.42
N VAL A 581 8.38 8.83 -27.42
CA VAL A 581 7.71 10.09 -27.01
C VAL A 581 7.58 10.96 -28.25
N PHE A 582 6.39 11.50 -28.51
CA PHE A 582 6.05 12.22 -29.73
C PHE A 582 5.94 13.73 -29.53
#